data_7947ea13ef0bf6e6ee31e9a401f25a37
#
_entry.id   7947ea13ef0bf6e6ee31e9a401f25a37
#
_cell.length_a   1.000
_cell.length_b   1.000
_cell.length_c   1.000
_cell.angle_alpha   90.00
_cell.angle_beta   90.00
_cell.angle_gamma   90.00
#
_symmetry.space_group_name_H-M   'P 1'
#
loop_
_entity.id
_entity.type
_entity.pdbx_description
1 polymer ?
#
loop_
_entity_poly.entity_id
_entity_poly.type
_entity_poly.pdbx_seq_one_letter_code
_entity_poly.pdbx_strand_id
1 'polypeptide(L)'
;HDDRKWANNTDLTWGEWVKPVWPSNRALVGSVPTPYIFDDRCRWDDAGQRMKEWYDIDKAERDKCGMKGHEFVKRDDVMMSAKAMCQNFMNHMDKGFEMWKPRKRYTMYKS
;
A
#
# COMPACT_ATOMS: atom_id res chain seq x y z
N HIS A 1 18.44 14.44 11.78
CA HIS A 1 18.27 12.99 11.95
C HIS A 1 17.37 12.51 10.84
N ASP A 2 17.91 11.73 9.92
CA ASP A 2 17.12 11.27 8.77
C ASP A 2 16.39 9.97 9.15
N ASP A 3 15.21 10.15 9.77
CA ASP A 3 14.34 9.03 10.18
C ASP A 3 13.55 8.44 9.01
N ARG A 4 13.88 8.84 7.78
CA ARG A 4 13.19 8.39 6.55
C ARG A 4 13.72 7.09 5.97
N LYS A 5 14.49 6.31 6.73
CA LYS A 5 14.95 4.98 6.28
C LYS A 5 13.79 4.06 5.88
N TRP A 6 12.65 4.23 6.51
CA TRP A 6 11.46 3.46 6.17
C TRP A 6 10.79 3.93 4.87
N ALA A 7 10.87 5.22 4.55
CA ALA A 7 10.33 5.78 3.31
C ALA A 7 11.24 5.53 2.10
N ASN A 8 12.54 5.45 2.35
CA ASN A 8 13.56 5.16 1.34
C ASN A 8 14.09 3.73 1.52
N ASN A 9 13.20 2.79 1.78
CA ASN A 9 13.59 1.40 1.94
C ASN A 9 14.20 0.88 0.64
N THR A 10 15.51 0.68 0.64
CA THR A 10 16.26 0.19 -0.51
C THR A 10 15.93 -1.26 -0.87
N ASP A 11 15.25 -1.97 0.02
CA ASP A 11 14.81 -3.35 -0.21
C ASP A 11 13.52 -3.42 -1.03
N LEU A 12 12.84 -2.27 -1.24
CA LEU A 12 11.67 -2.22 -2.10
C LEU A 12 12.09 -2.24 -3.58
N THR A 13 11.49 -3.12 -4.32
CA THR A 13 11.62 -3.20 -5.77
C THR A 13 10.32 -2.80 -6.45
N TRP A 14 10.42 -2.11 -7.55
CA TRP A 14 9.29 -1.73 -8.38
C TRP A 14 9.59 -1.97 -9.85
N GLY A 15 8.55 -2.08 -10.64
CA GLY A 15 8.67 -2.29 -12.07
C GLY A 15 8.91 -0.99 -12.85
N GLU A 16 9.26 -1.13 -14.11
CA GLU A 16 9.50 -0.02 -15.04
C GLU A 16 8.27 0.89 -15.25
N TRP A 17 7.08 0.41 -14.87
CA TRP A 17 5.83 1.15 -14.96
C TRP A 17 5.56 2.07 -13.75
N VAL A 18 6.48 2.13 -12.80
CA VAL A 18 6.34 2.93 -11.59
C VAL A 18 7.48 3.92 -11.46
N LYS A 19 7.15 5.15 -11.18
CA LYS A 19 8.10 6.17 -10.73
C LYS A 19 7.69 6.59 -9.32
N PRO A 20 8.37 6.11 -8.28
CA PRO A 20 7.96 6.35 -6.90
C PRO A 20 8.16 7.82 -6.51
N VAL A 21 7.22 8.36 -5.77
CA VAL A 21 7.35 9.64 -5.07
C VAL A 21 7.44 9.33 -3.58
N TRP A 22 8.57 9.61 -3.00
CA TRP A 22 8.82 9.27 -1.60
C TRP A 22 8.29 10.35 -0.67
N PRO A 23 7.78 9.98 0.51
CA PRO A 23 7.42 10.95 1.53
C PRO A 23 8.62 11.78 1.94
N SER A 24 8.42 13.09 2.04
CA SER A 24 9.44 14.05 2.47
C SER A 24 9.26 14.49 3.91
N ASN A 25 8.04 14.43 4.40
CA ASN A 25 7.71 14.76 5.79
C ASN A 25 6.52 13.93 6.29
N ARG A 26 6.30 14.00 7.57
CA ARG A 26 5.15 13.41 8.23
C ARG A 26 4.41 14.50 8.99
N ALA A 27 3.12 14.57 8.79
CA ALA A 27 2.25 15.51 9.49
C ALA A 27 1.33 14.76 10.45
N LEU A 28 1.13 15.32 11.63
CA LEU A 28 0.08 14.87 12.53
C LEU A 28 -1.26 15.37 12.00
N VAL A 29 -2.13 14.45 11.69
CA VAL A 29 -3.51 14.72 11.32
C VAL A 29 -4.42 13.95 12.25
N GLY A 30 -5.65 14.40 12.38
CA GLY A 30 -6.60 13.70 13.21
C GLY A 30 -7.89 14.49 13.38
N SER A 31 -8.86 13.79 13.89
CA SER A 31 -10.12 14.34 14.34
C SER A 31 -10.36 13.89 15.78
N VAL A 32 -11.40 14.43 16.43
CA VAL A 32 -11.75 14.03 17.79
C VAL A 32 -11.86 12.51 17.96
N PRO A 33 -12.48 11.75 17.01
CA PRO A 33 -12.55 10.29 17.13
C PRO A 33 -11.23 9.57 16.85
N THR A 34 -10.32 10.18 16.08
CA THR A 34 -9.06 9.56 15.64
C THR A 34 -7.90 10.53 15.83
N PRO A 35 -7.53 10.85 17.07
CA PRO A 35 -6.38 11.70 17.35
C PRO A 35 -5.07 10.95 17.05
N TYR A 36 -4.00 11.69 16.83
CA TYR A 36 -2.65 11.15 16.67
C TYR A 36 -2.42 10.26 15.44
N ILE A 37 -3.13 10.51 14.36
CA ILE A 37 -2.83 9.86 13.07
C ILE A 37 -1.71 10.65 12.38
N PHE A 38 -0.69 9.93 11.92
CA PHE A 38 0.37 10.51 11.13
C PHE A 38 0.15 10.20 9.66
N ASP A 39 0.15 11.24 8.82
CA ASP A 39 0.13 11.13 7.37
C ASP A 39 1.52 11.43 6.80
N ASP A 40 1.92 10.59 5.87
CA ASP A 40 3.10 10.83 5.08
C ASP A 40 2.76 11.77 3.91
N ARG A 41 3.57 12.79 3.71
CA ARG A 41 3.37 13.78 2.66
C ARG A 41 4.59 13.86 1.77
N CYS A 42 4.35 13.87 0.48
CA CYS A 42 5.40 14.13 -0.51
C CYS A 42 5.46 15.63 -0.85
N ARG A 43 6.62 16.03 -1.36
CA ARG A 43 6.78 17.36 -1.90
C ARG A 43 6.13 17.46 -3.28
N TRP A 44 5.54 18.59 -3.58
CA TRP A 44 4.88 18.84 -4.86
C TRP A 44 5.89 18.87 -6.03
N ASP A 45 7.12 19.35 -5.80
CA ASP A 45 8.18 19.38 -6.79
C ASP A 45 8.70 17.97 -7.13
N ASP A 46 8.83 17.07 -6.16
CA ASP A 46 9.17 15.67 -6.40
C ASP A 46 8.08 14.97 -7.24
N ALA A 47 6.81 15.21 -6.91
CA ALA A 47 5.70 14.69 -7.69
C ALA A 47 5.71 15.24 -9.12
N GLY A 48 5.91 16.56 -9.27
CA GLY A 48 6.03 17.21 -10.58
C GLY A 48 7.20 16.68 -11.40
N GLN A 49 8.34 16.40 -10.77
CA GLN A 49 9.49 15.80 -11.45
C GLN A 49 9.15 14.39 -12.00
N ARG A 50 8.46 13.55 -11.25
CA ARG A 50 8.03 12.23 -11.73
C ARG A 50 7.03 12.32 -12.88
N MET A 51 6.11 13.27 -12.81
CA MET A 51 5.18 13.54 -13.92
C MET A 51 5.92 13.99 -15.17
N LYS A 52 6.91 14.88 -15.03
CA LYS A 52 7.74 15.33 -16.14
C LYS A 52 8.54 14.19 -16.75
N GLU A 53 9.14 13.32 -15.96
CA GLU A 53 9.85 12.15 -16.44
C GLU A 53 8.95 11.22 -17.30
N TRP A 54 7.68 11.05 -16.94
CA TRP A 54 6.71 10.31 -17.75
C TRP A 54 6.34 11.07 -19.04
N TYR A 55 6.26 12.38 -18.97
CA TYR A 55 5.95 13.20 -20.14
C TYR A 55 7.08 13.17 -21.16
N ASP A 56 8.33 13.24 -20.72
CA ASP A 56 9.52 13.27 -21.58
C ASP A 56 9.82 11.90 -22.27
N ILE A 57 9.26 10.82 -21.76
CA ILE A 57 9.38 9.50 -22.40
C ILE A 57 8.50 9.45 -23.65
N ASP A 58 9.02 8.84 -24.72
CA ASP A 58 8.25 8.60 -25.93
C ASP A 58 6.97 7.82 -25.69
N LYS A 59 5.91 8.15 -26.43
CA LYS A 59 4.59 7.53 -26.24
C LYS A 59 4.64 6.00 -26.34
N ALA A 60 5.38 5.48 -27.33
CA ALA A 60 5.48 4.03 -27.51
C ALA A 60 6.12 3.33 -26.30
N GLU A 61 7.14 3.94 -25.71
CA GLU A 61 7.76 3.40 -24.50
C GLU A 61 6.85 3.52 -23.27
N ARG A 62 6.09 4.63 -23.13
CA ARG A 62 5.08 4.74 -22.08
C ARG A 62 4.00 3.65 -22.18
N ASP A 63 3.50 3.42 -23.40
CA ASP A 63 2.49 2.40 -23.64
C ASP A 63 3.03 1.00 -23.30
N LYS A 64 4.27 0.72 -23.65
CA LYS A 64 4.96 -0.53 -23.31
C LYS A 64 5.12 -0.71 -21.78
N CYS A 65 5.54 0.34 -21.08
CA CYS A 65 5.62 0.33 -19.62
C CYS A 65 4.23 0.11 -18.99
N GLY A 66 3.21 0.80 -19.50
CA GLY A 66 1.83 0.63 -19.04
C GLY A 66 1.32 -0.80 -19.23
N MET A 67 1.64 -1.44 -20.36
CA MET A 67 1.27 -2.84 -20.60
C MET A 67 1.96 -3.80 -19.62
N LYS A 68 3.22 -3.58 -19.29
CA LYS A 68 3.91 -4.37 -18.26
C LYS A 68 3.23 -4.26 -16.90
N GLY A 69 2.81 -3.04 -16.51
CA GLY A 69 2.05 -2.83 -15.29
C GLY A 69 0.69 -3.54 -15.31
N HIS A 70 -0.01 -3.47 -16.43
CA HIS A 70 -1.28 -4.16 -16.63
C HIS A 70 -1.14 -5.69 -16.51
N GLU A 71 -0.13 -6.27 -17.13
CA GLU A 71 0.17 -7.70 -17.02
C GLU A 71 0.52 -8.09 -15.58
N PHE A 72 1.31 -7.26 -14.90
CA PHE A 72 1.68 -7.49 -13.50
C PHE A 72 0.45 -7.57 -12.59
N VAL A 73 -0.47 -6.61 -12.66
CA VAL A 73 -1.64 -6.59 -11.77
C VAL A 73 -2.65 -7.70 -12.06
N LYS A 74 -2.61 -8.29 -13.26
CA LYS A 74 -3.46 -9.42 -13.64
C LYS A 74 -2.91 -10.77 -13.20
N ARG A 75 -1.67 -10.84 -12.77
CA ARG A 75 -1.08 -12.08 -12.31
C ARG A 75 -1.76 -12.54 -11.01
N ASP A 76 -2.11 -13.81 -10.95
CA ASP A 76 -2.79 -14.39 -9.78
C ASP A 76 -1.93 -14.33 -8.51
N ASP A 77 -0.59 -14.46 -8.65
CA ASP A 77 0.35 -14.41 -7.54
C ASP A 77 0.49 -13.01 -6.92
N VAL A 78 0.15 -11.97 -7.66
CA VAL A 78 0.17 -10.56 -7.18
C VAL A 78 -1.06 -10.21 -6.35
N MET A 79 -2.15 -10.97 -6.52
CA MET A 79 -3.39 -10.83 -5.75
C MET A 79 -4.09 -9.46 -5.86
N MET A 80 -3.83 -8.71 -6.92
CA MET A 80 -4.43 -7.38 -7.13
C MET A 80 -5.73 -7.42 -7.94
N SER A 81 -6.07 -8.55 -8.57
CA SER A 81 -7.35 -8.71 -9.26
C SER A 81 -8.50 -8.91 -8.26
N ALA A 82 -9.70 -8.47 -8.62
CA ALA A 82 -10.90 -8.67 -7.81
C ALA A 82 -11.13 -10.16 -7.53
N LYS A 83 -10.90 -11.02 -8.51
CA LYS A 83 -11.00 -12.49 -8.36
C LYS A 83 -10.03 -12.99 -7.28
N ALA A 84 -8.76 -12.63 -7.35
CA ALA A 84 -7.75 -13.05 -6.38
C ALA A 84 -8.05 -12.50 -4.98
N MET A 85 -8.50 -11.25 -4.88
CA MET A 85 -8.91 -10.64 -3.61
C MET A 85 -10.07 -11.39 -2.98
N CYS A 86 -11.13 -11.69 -3.75
CA CYS A 86 -12.29 -12.44 -3.25
C CYS A 86 -11.89 -13.84 -2.80
N GLN A 87 -11.07 -14.55 -3.59
CA GLN A 87 -10.60 -15.89 -3.23
C GLN A 87 -9.79 -15.87 -1.93
N ASN A 88 -8.89 -14.91 -1.78
CA ASN A 88 -8.13 -14.74 -0.54
C ASN A 88 -9.02 -14.43 0.65
N PHE A 89 -10.00 -13.56 0.48
CA PHE A 89 -10.93 -13.23 1.54
C PHE A 89 -11.69 -14.46 2.02
N MET A 90 -12.23 -15.27 1.10
CA MET A 90 -12.91 -16.51 1.42
C MET A 90 -11.99 -17.50 2.13
N ASN A 91 -10.78 -17.71 1.62
CA ASN A 91 -9.81 -18.61 2.23
C ASN A 91 -9.44 -18.18 3.67
N HIS A 92 -9.29 -16.88 3.90
CA HIS A 92 -8.98 -16.37 5.23
C HIS A 92 -10.18 -16.42 6.18
N MET A 93 -11.40 -16.27 5.67
CA MET A 93 -12.61 -16.49 6.47
C MET A 93 -12.72 -17.95 6.93
N ASP A 94 -12.58 -18.90 6.00
CA ASP A 94 -12.63 -20.33 6.32
C ASP A 94 -11.57 -20.69 7.37
N LYS A 95 -10.34 -20.24 7.15
CA LYS A 95 -9.25 -20.43 8.12
C LYS A 95 -9.54 -19.76 9.48
N GLY A 96 -10.16 -18.59 9.45
CA GLY A 96 -10.59 -17.89 10.67
C GLY A 96 -11.61 -18.71 11.46
N PHE A 97 -12.59 -19.29 10.80
CA PHE A 97 -13.57 -20.18 11.45
C PHE A 97 -12.96 -21.46 12.00
N GLU A 98 -12.04 -22.09 11.27
CA GLU A 98 -11.32 -23.27 11.74
C GLU A 98 -10.48 -23.00 12.99
N MET A 99 -9.85 -21.83 13.05
CA MET A 99 -8.98 -21.43 14.16
C MET A 99 -9.71 -20.79 15.33
N TRP A 100 -10.96 -20.38 15.11
CA TRP A 100 -11.72 -19.66 16.13
C TRP A 100 -11.99 -20.51 17.35
N LYS A 101 -11.70 -19.95 18.52
CA LYS A 101 -12.06 -20.53 19.82
C LYS A 101 -12.81 -19.48 20.63
N PRO A 102 -13.88 -19.86 21.36
CA PRO A 102 -14.57 -18.94 22.24
C PRO A 102 -13.61 -18.31 23.23
N ARG A 103 -13.70 -17.00 23.42
CA ARG A 103 -12.94 -16.34 24.49
C ARG A 103 -13.44 -16.84 25.84
N LYS A 104 -12.49 -17.01 26.78
CA LYS A 104 -12.83 -17.28 28.17
C LYS A 104 -13.67 -16.11 28.70
N ARG A 105 -14.86 -16.39 29.20
CA ARG A 105 -15.70 -15.37 29.83
C ARG A 105 -15.11 -14.97 31.17
N TYR A 106 -15.02 -13.68 31.39
CA TYR A 106 -14.66 -13.16 32.71
C TYR A 106 -15.90 -13.21 33.61
N THR A 107 -15.74 -13.72 34.82
CA THR A 107 -16.77 -13.64 35.85
C THR A 107 -16.55 -12.34 36.65
N MET A 108 -17.54 -11.46 36.64
CA MET A 108 -17.50 -10.32 37.52
C MET A 108 -17.88 -10.77 38.94
N TYR A 109 -17.00 -10.62 39.87
CA TYR A 109 -17.32 -10.83 41.25
C TYR A 109 -18.04 -9.58 41.76
N LYS A 110 -19.21 -9.75 42.37
CA LYS A 110 -19.81 -8.69 43.21
C LYS A 110 -18.99 -8.61 44.49
N SER A 111 -18.42 -7.44 44.74
CA SER A 111 -17.83 -7.10 46.04
C SER A 111 -18.92 -6.89 47.08
#